data_559553a065635f1d3cdc46121490382b
#
_entry.id   559553a065635f1d3cdc46121490382b
#
_cell.length_a   1.000
_cell.length_b   1.000
_cell.length_c   1.000
_cell.angle_alpha   90.00
_cell.angle_beta   90.00
_cell.angle_gamma   90.00
#
_symmetry.space_group_name_H-M   'P 1'
#
loop_
_entity.id
_entity.type
_entity.pdbx_description
1 polymer ?
#
loop_
_entity_poly.entity_id
_entity_poly.type
_entity_poly.pdbx_seq_one_letter_code
_entity_poly.pdbx_strand_id
1 'polypeptide(L)'
;MADKSKPQVDVPSDQPPSYQLEIEDIVEGDGDEAVAGKIVEVHYVGVSWKTGNQFDASWDRGDTFKFGLGKGQVIRGWDEGVAGMCVGGKRKLTIPASLGYGARGAGGVIPPNATLIFEVELLGVK
;
A
#
# COMPACT_ATOMS: atom_id res chain seq x y z
N MET A 1 8.95 -11.21 -15.20
CA MET A 1 8.34 -12.12 -14.22
C MET A 1 8.27 -11.42 -12.87
N ALA A 2 7.09 -11.42 -12.25
CA ALA A 2 6.94 -10.77 -10.95
C ALA A 2 7.76 -11.49 -9.90
N ASP A 3 8.44 -10.71 -9.06
CA ASP A 3 9.14 -11.25 -7.91
C ASP A 3 8.09 -11.73 -6.89
N LYS A 4 8.17 -13.00 -6.50
CA LYS A 4 7.21 -13.60 -5.58
C LYS A 4 7.72 -13.61 -4.14
N SER A 5 8.87 -13.01 -3.88
CA SER A 5 9.36 -12.88 -2.52
C SER A 5 8.83 -11.61 -1.88
N LYS A 6 8.73 -11.66 -0.55
CA LYS A 6 8.31 -10.50 0.25
C LYS A 6 9.30 -9.36 0.03
N PRO A 7 8.83 -8.17 -0.38
CA PRO A 7 9.71 -7.04 -0.59
C PRO A 7 10.22 -6.47 0.73
N GLN A 8 11.39 -5.87 0.68
CA GLN A 8 11.91 -5.06 1.78
C GLN A 8 11.59 -3.60 1.48
N VAL A 9 10.91 -2.94 2.40
CA VAL A 9 10.50 -1.55 2.23
C VAL A 9 11.47 -0.64 2.97
N ASP A 10 12.14 0.23 2.21
CA ASP A 10 13.10 1.17 2.78
C ASP A 10 12.47 2.53 2.99
N VAL A 11 12.85 3.18 4.10
CA VAL A 11 12.39 4.53 4.42
C VAL A 11 13.56 5.49 4.21
N PRO A 12 13.36 6.60 3.44
CA PRO A 12 14.41 7.61 3.32
C PRO A 12 14.68 8.26 4.69
N SER A 13 15.91 8.13 5.19
CA SER A 13 16.25 8.58 6.53
C SER A 13 16.59 10.06 6.61
N ASP A 14 16.83 10.69 5.47
CA ASP A 14 17.31 12.08 5.37
C ASP A 14 16.23 13.05 4.87
N GLN A 15 14.98 12.60 4.74
CA GLN A 15 13.89 13.41 4.23
C GLN A 15 12.72 13.42 5.21
N PRO A 16 12.03 14.57 5.37
CA PRO A 16 10.78 14.58 6.10
C PRO A 16 9.70 13.89 5.29
N PRO A 17 8.67 13.32 5.94
CA PRO A 17 7.57 12.71 5.22
C PRO A 17 6.74 13.75 4.48
N SER A 18 6.21 13.35 3.33
CA SER A 18 5.31 14.20 2.55
C SER A 18 3.95 14.33 3.22
N TYR A 19 3.28 15.46 3.01
CA TYR A 19 1.88 15.65 3.40
C TYR A 19 0.92 15.24 2.30
N GLN A 20 1.42 14.74 1.18
CA GLN A 20 0.62 14.30 0.03
C GLN A 20 0.91 12.85 -0.24
N LEU A 21 -0.08 12.17 -0.84
CA LEU A 21 0.11 10.81 -1.32
C LEU A 21 1.17 10.81 -2.43
N GLU A 22 2.18 9.97 -2.25
CA GLU A 22 3.21 9.76 -3.28
C GLU A 22 3.12 8.36 -3.82
N ILE A 23 3.15 8.25 -5.13
CA ILE A 23 3.00 6.98 -5.85
C ILE A 23 4.24 6.78 -6.71
N GLU A 24 4.89 5.64 -6.54
CA GLU A 24 6.04 5.27 -7.36
C GLU A 24 5.80 3.87 -7.93
N ASP A 25 5.77 3.76 -9.27
CA ASP A 25 5.66 2.45 -9.92
C ASP A 25 7.03 1.80 -9.94
N ILE A 26 7.18 0.71 -9.19
CA ILE A 26 8.42 -0.07 -9.17
C ILE A 26 8.46 -1.01 -10.38
N VAL A 27 7.31 -1.66 -10.66
CA VAL A 27 7.11 -2.49 -11.84
C VAL A 27 5.77 -2.10 -12.43
N GLU A 28 5.73 -1.83 -13.72
CA GLU A 28 4.48 -1.62 -14.42
C GLU A 28 3.96 -2.95 -14.91
N GLY A 29 2.73 -3.30 -14.49
CA GLY A 29 2.09 -4.51 -14.97
C GLY A 29 1.47 -4.30 -16.35
N ASP A 30 1.19 -5.38 -17.03
CA ASP A 30 0.58 -5.36 -18.37
C ASP A 30 -0.77 -6.08 -18.40
N GLY A 31 -1.28 -6.52 -17.24
CA GLY A 31 -2.59 -7.15 -17.15
C GLY A 31 -3.71 -6.15 -16.97
N ASP A 32 -4.84 -6.64 -16.43
CA ASP A 32 -6.04 -5.83 -16.26
C ASP A 32 -5.79 -4.65 -15.32
N GLU A 33 -6.40 -3.52 -15.65
CA GLU A 33 -6.25 -2.30 -14.85
C GLU A 33 -7.21 -2.29 -13.67
N ALA A 34 -6.72 -1.90 -12.49
CA ALA A 34 -7.52 -1.71 -11.30
C ALA A 34 -8.31 -0.41 -11.41
N VAL A 35 -9.63 -0.53 -11.52
CA VAL A 35 -10.53 0.63 -11.60
C VAL A 35 -11.56 0.57 -10.48
N ALA A 36 -12.08 1.73 -10.10
CA ALA A 36 -13.06 1.83 -9.04
C ALA A 36 -14.28 0.96 -9.36
N GLY A 37 -14.76 0.24 -8.34
CA GLY A 37 -15.87 -0.69 -8.47
C GLY A 37 -15.46 -2.13 -8.67
N LYS A 38 -14.21 -2.39 -8.97
CA LYS A 38 -13.70 -3.75 -9.15
C LYS A 38 -13.19 -4.32 -7.83
N ILE A 39 -13.19 -5.65 -7.73
CA ILE A 39 -12.52 -6.35 -6.64
C ILE A 39 -11.07 -6.56 -7.05
N VAL A 40 -10.14 -6.14 -6.21
CA VAL A 40 -8.71 -6.31 -6.48
C VAL A 40 -8.10 -7.25 -5.46
N GLU A 41 -7.11 -8.01 -5.89
CA GLU A 41 -6.35 -8.93 -5.06
C GLU A 41 -4.90 -8.51 -5.04
N VAL A 42 -4.33 -8.34 -3.83
CA VAL A 42 -2.98 -7.80 -3.67
C VAL A 42 -2.19 -8.59 -2.63
N HIS A 43 -0.87 -8.52 -2.76
CA HIS A 43 0.07 -8.71 -1.66
C HIS A 43 0.66 -7.37 -1.26
N TYR A 44 0.94 -7.17 0.02
CA TYR A 44 1.48 -5.89 0.49
C TYR A 44 2.38 -6.04 1.70
N VAL A 45 3.25 -5.04 1.88
CA VAL A 45 4.03 -4.83 3.11
C VAL A 45 3.89 -3.36 3.47
N GLY A 46 3.60 -3.09 4.75
CA GLY A 46 3.49 -1.73 5.27
C GLY A 46 4.48 -1.48 6.38
N VAL A 47 5.18 -0.35 6.31
CA VAL A 47 6.12 0.10 7.35
C VAL A 47 5.78 1.52 7.79
N SER A 48 6.16 1.84 9.03
CA SER A 48 6.02 3.20 9.56
C SER A 48 7.19 4.06 9.09
N TRP A 49 6.91 5.25 8.57
CA TRP A 49 7.96 6.17 8.15
C TRP A 49 8.90 6.51 9.31
N LYS A 50 8.33 6.77 10.49
CA LYS A 50 9.10 7.26 11.63
C LYS A 50 10.08 6.24 12.17
N THR A 51 9.68 4.97 12.22
CA THR A 51 10.50 3.92 12.83
C THR A 51 11.16 3.00 11.82
N GLY A 52 10.63 2.92 10.59
CA GLY A 52 11.04 1.93 9.61
C GLY A 52 10.55 0.53 9.91
N ASN A 53 9.78 0.35 10.99
CA ASN A 53 9.31 -0.97 11.41
C ASN A 53 8.08 -1.38 10.65
N GLN A 54 8.05 -2.65 10.25
CA GLN A 54 6.88 -3.24 9.63
C GLN A 54 5.74 -3.34 10.64
N PHE A 55 4.53 -2.94 10.22
CA PHE A 55 3.35 -3.10 11.08
C PHE A 55 2.35 -4.11 10.51
N ASP A 56 2.45 -4.44 9.23
CA ASP A 56 1.54 -5.39 8.60
C ASP A 56 2.13 -5.89 7.29
N ALA A 57 1.83 -7.15 6.94
CA ALA A 57 2.19 -7.72 5.65
C ALA A 57 1.30 -8.91 5.36
N SER A 58 0.67 -8.93 4.19
CA SER A 58 -0.09 -10.08 3.73
C SER A 58 0.80 -11.32 3.57
N TRP A 59 2.06 -11.10 3.17
CA TRP A 59 3.05 -12.16 3.02
C TRP A 59 3.23 -12.98 4.30
N ASP A 60 3.21 -12.32 5.46
CA ASP A 60 3.44 -12.98 6.74
C ASP A 60 2.26 -13.86 7.16
N ARG A 61 1.07 -13.56 6.65
CA ARG A 61 -0.11 -14.40 6.89
C ARG A 61 -0.23 -15.55 5.90
N GLY A 62 0.62 -15.57 4.87
CA GLY A 62 0.57 -16.58 3.82
C GLY A 62 -0.66 -16.49 2.94
N ASP A 63 -1.29 -15.32 2.86
CA ASP A 63 -2.56 -15.13 2.18
C ASP A 63 -2.61 -13.77 1.50
N THR A 64 -3.31 -13.71 0.38
CA THR A 64 -3.53 -12.44 -0.31
C THR A 64 -4.65 -11.66 0.35
N PHE A 65 -4.78 -10.40 -0.02
CA PHE A 65 -5.83 -9.53 0.50
C PHE A 65 -6.71 -9.04 -0.66
N LYS A 66 -8.02 -9.15 -0.50
CA LYS A 66 -8.98 -8.73 -1.51
C LYS A 66 -9.87 -7.63 -0.96
N PHE A 67 -10.16 -6.63 -1.80
CA PHE A 67 -11.06 -5.55 -1.39
C PHE A 67 -11.69 -4.90 -2.61
N GLY A 68 -12.84 -4.25 -2.39
CA GLY A 68 -13.50 -3.46 -3.43
C GLY A 68 -12.83 -2.10 -3.53
N LEU A 69 -12.27 -1.80 -4.70
CA LEU A 69 -11.53 -0.57 -4.93
C LEU A 69 -12.48 0.62 -5.01
N GLY A 70 -12.15 1.70 -4.32
CA GLY A 70 -12.93 2.94 -4.34
C GLY A 70 -14.20 2.90 -3.52
N LYS A 71 -14.37 1.89 -2.65
CA LYS A 71 -15.60 1.71 -1.86
C LYS A 71 -15.43 2.05 -0.38
N GLY A 72 -14.31 2.62 0.02
CA GLY A 72 -14.05 2.96 1.41
C GLY A 72 -13.82 1.76 2.31
N GLN A 73 -13.48 0.61 1.76
CA GLN A 73 -13.20 -0.61 2.52
C GLN A 73 -11.80 -0.62 3.11
N VAL A 74 -10.93 0.24 2.60
CA VAL A 74 -9.54 0.39 3.00
C VAL A 74 -9.25 1.88 3.22
N ILE A 75 -8.06 2.20 3.75
CA ILE A 75 -7.68 3.61 3.93
C ILE A 75 -7.66 4.31 2.57
N ARG A 76 -7.92 5.64 2.59
CA ARG A 76 -8.03 6.41 1.35
C ARG A 76 -6.77 6.35 0.50
N GLY A 77 -5.59 6.28 1.14
CA GLY A 77 -4.34 6.17 0.41
C GLY A 77 -4.28 4.94 -0.48
N TRP A 78 -4.95 3.86 -0.09
CA TRP A 78 -5.05 2.65 -0.92
C TRP A 78 -6.08 2.83 -2.04
N ASP A 79 -7.29 3.34 -1.72
CA ASP A 79 -8.31 3.56 -2.74
C ASP A 79 -7.81 4.48 -3.85
N GLU A 80 -7.02 5.48 -3.50
CA GLU A 80 -6.44 6.42 -4.48
C GLU A 80 -5.15 5.88 -5.09
N GLY A 81 -4.33 5.19 -4.30
CA GLY A 81 -3.00 4.76 -4.73
C GLY A 81 -2.97 3.49 -5.56
N VAL A 82 -3.91 2.57 -5.33
CA VAL A 82 -3.99 1.32 -6.09
C VAL A 82 -4.70 1.51 -7.42
N ALA A 83 -5.60 2.48 -7.51
CA ALA A 83 -6.30 2.78 -8.76
C ALA A 83 -5.30 3.08 -9.87
N GLY A 84 -5.50 2.44 -11.02
CA GLY A 84 -4.60 2.60 -12.17
C GLY A 84 -3.48 1.59 -12.25
N MET A 85 -3.25 0.77 -11.20
CA MET A 85 -2.30 -0.33 -11.32
C MET A 85 -2.82 -1.37 -12.31
N CYS A 86 -1.90 -2.04 -12.99
CA CYS A 86 -2.24 -3.19 -13.81
C CYS A 86 -1.71 -4.47 -13.17
N VAL A 87 -2.40 -5.59 -13.41
CA VAL A 87 -2.00 -6.88 -12.86
C VAL A 87 -0.56 -7.20 -13.28
N GLY A 88 0.24 -7.66 -12.33
CA GLY A 88 1.68 -7.87 -12.49
C GLY A 88 2.51 -6.68 -12.03
N GLY A 89 1.87 -5.55 -11.75
CA GLY A 89 2.57 -4.34 -11.31
C GLY A 89 2.85 -4.34 -9.82
N LYS A 90 3.83 -3.53 -9.43
CA LYS A 90 4.20 -3.29 -8.05
C LYS A 90 4.36 -1.79 -7.85
N ARG A 91 3.74 -1.24 -6.83
CA ARG A 91 3.70 0.20 -6.59
C ARG A 91 4.06 0.49 -5.14
N LYS A 92 4.89 1.50 -4.94
CA LYS A 92 5.22 2.00 -3.60
C LYS A 92 4.34 3.22 -3.33
N LEU A 93 3.61 3.17 -2.21
CA LEU A 93 2.71 4.24 -1.79
C LEU A 93 3.25 4.85 -0.51
N THR A 94 3.52 6.16 -0.53
CA THR A 94 3.81 6.90 0.70
C THR A 94 2.55 7.66 1.07
N ILE A 95 1.95 7.29 2.19
CA ILE A 95 0.59 7.71 2.55
C ILE A 95 0.67 8.61 3.78
N PRO A 96 0.31 9.90 3.66
CA PRO A 96 0.24 10.76 4.83
C PRO A 96 -0.88 10.34 5.76
N ALA A 97 -0.79 10.74 7.02
CA ALA A 97 -1.75 10.33 8.03
C ALA A 97 -3.20 10.69 7.65
N SER A 98 -3.41 11.81 6.97
CA SER A 98 -4.75 12.23 6.56
C SER A 98 -5.42 11.26 5.59
N LEU A 99 -4.65 10.45 4.87
CA LEU A 99 -5.16 9.42 3.96
C LEU A 99 -4.93 8.01 4.52
N GLY A 100 -4.42 7.92 5.74
CA GLY A 100 -4.20 6.68 6.46
C GLY A 100 -5.09 6.59 7.70
N TYR A 101 -4.46 6.45 8.86
CA TYR A 101 -5.17 6.25 10.12
C TYR A 101 -5.31 7.51 10.97
N GLY A 102 -4.85 8.66 10.45
CA GLY A 102 -5.09 9.96 11.03
C GLY A 102 -4.51 10.15 12.42
N ALA A 103 -5.16 11.03 13.19
CA ALA A 103 -4.72 11.39 14.53
C ALA A 103 -4.93 10.28 15.56
N ARG A 104 -5.73 9.27 15.24
CA ARG A 104 -6.01 8.14 16.15
C ARG A 104 -4.98 7.03 16.06
N GLY A 105 -4.36 6.86 14.88
CA GLY A 105 -3.57 5.66 14.64
C GLY A 105 -4.44 4.41 14.58
N ALA A 106 -3.87 3.24 14.81
CA ALA A 106 -4.62 1.99 14.76
C ALA A 106 -3.99 0.96 15.72
N GLY A 107 -4.80 0.48 16.66
CA GLY A 107 -4.55 -0.75 17.40
C GLY A 107 -3.21 -0.88 18.11
N GLY A 108 -2.54 0.19 18.49
CA GLY A 108 -1.24 0.13 19.15
C GLY A 108 -0.06 -0.17 18.23
N VAL A 109 -0.29 -0.49 16.95
CA VAL A 109 0.78 -0.77 15.98
C VAL A 109 1.03 0.41 15.06
N ILE A 110 0.03 1.27 14.85
CA ILE A 110 0.17 2.49 14.06
C ILE A 110 -0.04 3.69 14.99
N PRO A 111 1.02 4.49 15.22
CA PRO A 111 0.89 5.63 16.13
C PRO A 111 0.03 6.75 15.53
N PRO A 112 -0.41 7.71 16.35
CA PRO A 112 -1.11 8.89 15.84
C PRO A 112 -0.27 9.67 14.83
N ASN A 113 -0.92 10.20 13.82
CA ASN A 113 -0.32 11.06 12.80
C ASN A 113 0.81 10.38 12.03
N ALA A 114 0.72 9.06 11.84
CA ALA A 114 1.78 8.29 11.18
C ALA A 114 1.69 8.38 9.66
N THR A 115 2.81 8.70 9.04
CA THR A 115 3.02 8.49 7.61
C THR A 115 3.42 7.04 7.39
N LEU A 116 2.83 6.40 6.39
CA LEU A 116 3.01 4.97 6.14
C LEU A 116 3.58 4.76 4.75
N ILE A 117 4.41 3.74 4.60
CA ILE A 117 4.89 3.31 3.28
C ILE A 117 4.39 1.90 3.06
N PHE A 118 3.74 1.68 1.90
CA PHE A 118 3.34 0.35 1.46
C PHE A 118 4.01 0.02 0.14
N GLU A 119 4.43 -1.22 -0.01
CA GLU A 119 4.65 -1.78 -1.35
C GLU A 119 3.53 -2.77 -1.62
N VAL A 120 2.83 -2.53 -2.74
CA VAL A 120 1.64 -3.29 -3.11
C VAL A 120 1.88 -3.93 -4.46
N GLU A 121 1.63 -5.24 -4.54
CA GLU A 121 1.68 -5.99 -5.80
C GLU A 121 0.26 -6.39 -6.17
N LEU A 122 -0.16 -6.02 -7.38
CA LEU A 122 -1.50 -6.35 -7.88
C LEU A 122 -1.49 -7.71 -8.57
N LEU A 123 -2.28 -8.64 -8.04
CA LEU A 123 -2.33 -10.02 -8.50
C LEU A 123 -3.55 -10.33 -9.34
N GLY A 124 -4.67 -9.64 -9.12
CA GLY A 124 -5.90 -9.90 -9.86
C GLY A 124 -6.89 -8.77 -9.77
N VAL A 125 -7.77 -8.69 -10.79
CA VAL A 125 -8.88 -7.73 -10.86
C VAL A 125 -10.11 -8.48 -11.35
N LYS A 126 -11.23 -8.30 -10.66
CA LYS A 126 -12.50 -8.96 -11.04
C LYS A 126 -13.65 -7.98 -11.17
#